data_41b355fa7084477a2b2acd08c9d4a196
#
_entry.id   41b355fa7084477a2b2acd08c9d4a196
#
_cell.length_a   1.000
_cell.length_b   1.000
_cell.length_c   1.000
_cell.angle_alpha   90.00
_cell.angle_beta   90.00
_cell.angle_gamma   90.00
#
_symmetry.space_group_name_H-M   'P 1'
#
loop_
_entity.id
_entity.type
_entity.pdbx_description
1 polymer ?
#
loop_
_entity_poly.entity_id
_entity_poly.type
_entity_poly.pdbx_seq_one_letter_code
_entity_poly.pdbx_strand_id
1 'polypeptide(L)'
;MPLPVKGDPIQLQQVILNLIVNAMDAMSDLPVAQRRITIRTVRDNEVAEVSIADRGPGIPPDNLKQVFEPLFTTKTEGMGIGLSIARTIVEAHGGQLSAENLPGNGALFRVSLPLA
;
A
#
# COMPACT_ATOMS: atom_id res chain seq x y z
N MET A 1 -15.70 11.38 0.12
CA MET A 1 -15.25 12.77 0.17
C MET A 1 -13.99 12.94 -0.66
N PRO A 2 -14.00 13.84 -1.65
CA PRO A 2 -12.81 14.01 -2.46
C PRO A 2 -11.68 14.70 -1.70
N LEU A 3 -10.47 14.22 -1.93
CA LEU A 3 -9.25 14.80 -1.40
C LEU A 3 -8.39 15.25 -2.59
N PRO A 4 -8.49 16.51 -2.98
CA PRO A 4 -7.78 16.96 -4.19
C PRO A 4 -6.27 16.99 -3.95
N VAL A 5 -5.55 16.36 -4.85
CA VAL A 5 -4.09 16.39 -4.88
C VAL A 5 -3.64 16.72 -6.29
N LYS A 6 -2.46 17.33 -6.42
CA LYS A 6 -1.85 17.53 -7.73
C LYS A 6 -1.07 16.29 -8.11
N GLY A 7 -1.31 15.78 -9.30
CA GLY A 7 -0.57 14.65 -9.79
C GLY A 7 -1.16 14.06 -11.04
N ASP A 8 -0.48 13.04 -11.55
CA ASP A 8 -0.94 12.30 -12.71
C ASP A 8 -1.98 11.27 -12.24
N PRO A 9 -3.25 11.39 -12.65
CA PRO A 9 -4.28 10.47 -12.17
C PRO A 9 -4.00 9.02 -12.57
N ILE A 10 -3.37 8.79 -13.71
CA ILE A 10 -3.05 7.42 -14.14
C ILE A 10 -1.99 6.81 -13.24
N GLN A 11 -0.94 7.57 -12.92
CA GLN A 11 0.12 7.10 -12.02
C GLN A 11 -0.41 6.85 -10.60
N LEU A 12 -1.26 7.74 -10.10
CA LEU A 12 -1.84 7.57 -8.77
C LEU A 12 -2.78 6.38 -8.71
N GLN A 13 -3.54 6.11 -9.76
CA GLN A 13 -4.34 4.89 -9.87
C GLN A 13 -3.44 3.65 -9.86
N GLN A 14 -2.28 3.72 -10.51
CA GLN A 14 -1.33 2.61 -10.51
C GLN A 14 -0.84 2.30 -9.10
N VAL A 15 -0.57 3.33 -8.29
CA VAL A 15 -0.18 3.13 -6.89
C VAL A 15 -1.26 2.37 -6.13
N ILE A 16 -2.50 2.83 -6.21
CA ILE A 16 -3.60 2.22 -5.48
C ILE A 16 -3.81 0.78 -5.95
N LEU A 17 -3.80 0.56 -7.26
CA LEU A 17 -3.95 -0.78 -7.82
C LEU A 17 -2.85 -1.73 -7.34
N ASN A 18 -1.60 -1.27 -7.35
CA ASN A 18 -0.48 -2.09 -6.88
C ASN A 18 -0.65 -2.48 -5.41
N LEU A 19 -1.13 -1.56 -4.58
CA LEU A 19 -1.35 -1.84 -3.16
C LEU A 19 -2.52 -2.81 -2.95
N ILE A 20 -3.59 -2.67 -3.72
CA ILE A 20 -4.73 -3.58 -3.63
C ILE A 20 -4.33 -4.98 -4.07
N VAL A 21 -3.62 -5.11 -5.20
CA VAL A 21 -3.16 -6.41 -5.68
C VAL A 21 -2.23 -7.06 -4.66
N ASN A 22 -1.33 -6.28 -4.06
CA ASN A 22 -0.46 -6.79 -3.02
C ASN A 22 -1.26 -7.32 -1.82
N ALA A 23 -2.29 -6.61 -1.40
CA ALA A 23 -3.16 -7.04 -0.30
C ALA A 23 -3.90 -8.34 -0.66
N MET A 24 -4.41 -8.44 -1.88
CA MET A 24 -5.09 -9.65 -2.34
C MET A 24 -4.14 -10.84 -2.34
N ASP A 25 -2.91 -10.65 -2.82
CA ASP A 25 -1.90 -11.71 -2.83
C ASP A 25 -1.55 -12.16 -1.42
N ALA A 26 -1.45 -11.22 -0.49
CA ALA A 26 -1.13 -11.53 0.91
C ALA A 26 -2.20 -12.40 1.57
N MET A 27 -3.43 -12.32 1.09
CA MET A 27 -4.56 -13.09 1.62
C MET A 27 -4.86 -14.34 0.80
N SER A 28 -4.03 -14.71 -0.17
CA SER A 28 -4.32 -15.81 -1.10
C SER A 28 -4.51 -17.15 -0.39
N ASP A 29 -3.87 -17.35 0.75
CA ASP A 29 -3.98 -18.59 1.53
C ASP A 29 -5.17 -18.59 2.50
N LEU A 30 -5.88 -17.48 2.62
CA LEU A 30 -7.04 -17.40 3.49
C LEU A 30 -8.30 -17.90 2.77
N PRO A 31 -9.26 -18.50 3.52
CA PRO A 31 -10.59 -18.74 2.96
C PRO A 31 -11.20 -17.44 2.44
N VAL A 32 -11.94 -17.52 1.34
CA VAL A 32 -12.53 -16.35 0.70
C VAL A 32 -13.34 -15.52 1.71
N ALA A 33 -14.08 -16.18 2.60
CA ALA A 33 -14.91 -15.49 3.58
C ALA A 33 -14.10 -14.65 4.57
N GLN A 34 -12.80 -14.92 4.72
CA GLN A 34 -11.93 -14.20 5.65
C GLN A 34 -11.12 -13.11 4.97
N ARG A 35 -11.18 -13.03 3.65
CA ARG A 35 -10.44 -12.01 2.91
C ARG A 35 -11.15 -10.68 2.99
N ARG A 36 -10.45 -9.66 3.46
CA ARG A 36 -11.01 -8.31 3.55
C ARG A 36 -9.92 -7.28 3.33
N ILE A 37 -10.22 -6.31 2.49
CA ILE A 37 -9.39 -5.13 2.29
C ILE A 37 -10.18 -3.95 2.81
N THR A 38 -9.58 -3.18 3.71
CA THR A 38 -10.19 -1.95 4.21
C THR A 38 -9.41 -0.77 3.67
N ILE A 39 -10.10 0.11 2.97
CA ILE A 39 -9.51 1.31 2.39
C ILE A 39 -10.10 2.52 3.12
N ARG A 40 -9.25 3.37 3.66
CA ARG A 40 -9.67 4.58 4.36
C ARG A 40 -8.95 5.78 3.79
N THR A 41 -9.67 6.90 3.70
CA THR A 41 -9.09 8.18 3.30
C THR A 41 -9.28 9.16 4.43
N VAL A 42 -8.24 9.93 4.74
CA VAL A 42 -8.24 10.89 5.83
C VAL A 42 -7.54 12.15 5.36
N ARG A 43 -8.07 13.29 5.75
CA ARG A 43 -7.38 14.56 5.60
C ARG A 43 -6.76 14.93 6.94
N ASP A 44 -5.46 15.19 6.93
CA ASP A 44 -4.73 15.62 8.11
C ASP A 44 -3.91 16.86 7.76
N ASN A 45 -4.34 18.02 8.25
CA ASN A 45 -3.76 19.31 7.89
C ASN A 45 -3.76 19.53 6.38
N GLU A 46 -2.59 19.59 5.76
CA GLU A 46 -2.45 19.81 4.32
C GLU A 46 -2.13 18.53 3.56
N VAL A 47 -2.36 17.38 4.18
CA VAL A 47 -2.02 16.08 3.62
C VAL A 47 -3.28 15.23 3.46
N ALA A 48 -3.38 14.56 2.32
CA ALA A 48 -4.35 13.50 2.10
C ALA A 48 -3.67 12.17 2.39
N GLU A 49 -4.32 11.32 3.18
CA GLU A 49 -3.81 10.00 3.49
C GLU A 49 -4.77 8.93 3.05
N VAL A 50 -4.25 7.93 2.33
CA VAL A 50 -5.00 6.72 1.95
C VAL A 50 -4.33 5.56 2.63
N SER A 51 -5.10 4.76 3.37
CA SER A 51 -4.58 3.54 3.98
C SER A 51 -5.30 2.33 3.41
N ILE A 52 -4.54 1.26 3.19
CA ILE A 52 -5.04 0.01 2.66
C ILE A 52 -4.59 -1.09 3.62
N ALA A 53 -5.56 -1.69 4.31
CA ALA A 53 -5.33 -2.73 5.30
C ALA A 53 -5.81 -4.06 4.78
N ASP A 54 -5.04 -5.12 5.01
CA ASP A 54 -5.45 -6.48 4.67
C ASP A 54 -5.52 -7.34 5.94
N ARG A 55 -5.97 -8.58 5.77
CA ARG A 55 -6.06 -9.56 6.85
C ARG A 55 -5.09 -10.73 6.66
N GLY A 56 -4.04 -10.53 5.87
CA GLY A 56 -3.03 -11.54 5.65
C GLY A 56 -2.16 -11.76 6.88
N PRO A 57 -1.06 -12.51 6.72
CA PRO A 57 -0.16 -12.80 7.85
C PRO A 57 0.67 -11.60 8.30
N GLY A 58 0.63 -10.50 7.55
CA GLY A 58 1.49 -9.36 7.81
C GLY A 58 2.85 -9.51 7.15
N ILE A 59 3.75 -8.61 7.48
CA ILE A 59 5.11 -8.56 6.94
C ILE A 59 6.06 -8.99 8.04
N PRO A 60 6.96 -9.96 7.80
CA PRO A 60 7.97 -10.29 8.81
C PRO A 60 8.72 -9.02 9.22
N PRO A 61 8.95 -8.79 10.53
CA PRO A 61 9.58 -7.55 10.99
C PRO A 61 10.92 -7.26 10.33
N ASP A 62 11.70 -8.30 10.04
CA ASP A 62 13.00 -8.13 9.39
C ASP A 62 12.86 -7.63 7.95
N ASN A 63 11.69 -7.77 7.35
CA ASN A 63 11.43 -7.40 5.96
C ASN A 63 10.75 -6.04 5.81
N LEU A 64 10.29 -5.42 6.89
CA LEU A 64 9.54 -4.16 6.80
C LEU A 64 10.32 -3.06 6.08
N LYS A 65 11.63 -3.02 6.23
CA LYS A 65 12.45 -2.02 5.55
C LYS A 65 12.72 -2.37 4.10
N GLN A 66 12.55 -3.64 3.73
CA GLN A 66 12.94 -4.14 2.41
C GLN A 66 11.77 -4.28 1.45
N VAL A 67 10.52 -4.18 1.92
CA VAL A 67 9.36 -4.47 1.08
C VAL A 67 9.22 -3.54 -0.11
N PHE A 68 9.83 -2.36 -0.06
CA PHE A 68 9.79 -1.41 -1.16
C PHE A 68 11.01 -1.48 -2.08
N GLU A 69 11.97 -2.35 -1.79
CA GLU A 69 13.12 -2.53 -2.65
C GLU A 69 12.71 -3.27 -3.93
N PRO A 70 13.32 -2.91 -5.07
CA PRO A 70 13.03 -3.60 -6.32
C PRO A 70 13.29 -5.10 -6.21
N LEU A 71 12.41 -5.90 -6.78
CA LEU A 71 12.49 -7.35 -6.83
C LEU A 71 12.39 -8.06 -5.48
N PHE A 72 12.14 -7.31 -4.38
CA PHE A 72 11.87 -7.96 -3.11
C PHE A 72 10.52 -8.65 -3.16
N THR A 73 10.49 -9.93 -2.83
CA THR A 73 9.23 -10.67 -2.70
C THR A 73 9.45 -11.93 -1.87
N THR A 74 8.45 -12.26 -1.05
CA THR A 74 8.38 -13.55 -0.37
C THR A 74 7.49 -14.53 -1.13
N LYS A 75 6.98 -14.13 -2.28
CA LYS A 75 6.04 -14.90 -3.09
C LYS A 75 6.73 -15.48 -4.30
N THR A 76 6.27 -16.66 -4.74
CA THR A 76 6.81 -17.31 -5.92
C THR A 76 6.48 -16.56 -7.20
N GLU A 77 5.35 -15.87 -7.24
CA GLU A 77 4.95 -15.04 -8.38
C GLU A 77 5.09 -13.59 -7.95
N GLY A 78 6.25 -13.01 -8.19
CA GLY A 78 6.63 -11.79 -7.56
C GLY A 78 5.85 -10.55 -7.97
N MET A 79 5.30 -9.86 -6.99
CA MET A 79 4.91 -8.45 -7.09
C MET A 79 6.02 -7.56 -6.53
N GLY A 80 7.25 -8.07 -6.48
CA GLY A 80 8.35 -7.36 -5.87
C GLY A 80 8.70 -6.03 -6.55
N ILE A 81 8.29 -5.83 -7.80
CA ILE A 81 8.47 -4.58 -8.50
C ILE A 81 7.32 -3.60 -8.20
N GLY A 82 6.12 -4.13 -7.94
CA GLY A 82 4.93 -3.29 -7.75
C GLY A 82 5.05 -2.31 -6.61
N LEU A 83 5.57 -2.73 -5.47
CA LEU A 83 5.72 -1.84 -4.31
C LEU A 83 6.80 -0.79 -4.54
N SER A 84 7.91 -1.14 -5.19
CA SER A 84 8.96 -0.16 -5.48
C SER A 84 8.48 0.89 -6.50
N ILE A 85 7.70 0.47 -7.49
CA ILE A 85 7.09 1.40 -8.46
C ILE A 85 6.13 2.33 -7.74
N ALA A 86 5.27 1.80 -6.86
CA ALA A 86 4.33 2.61 -6.10
C ALA A 86 5.06 3.66 -5.26
N ARG A 87 6.13 3.26 -4.57
CA ARG A 87 6.93 4.19 -3.77
C ARG A 87 7.55 5.29 -4.63
N THR A 88 8.11 4.92 -5.78
CA THR A 88 8.71 5.88 -6.69
C THR A 88 7.70 6.93 -7.16
N ILE A 89 6.49 6.48 -7.52
CA ILE A 89 5.43 7.39 -7.96
C ILE A 89 5.01 8.31 -6.82
N VAL A 90 4.80 7.77 -5.63
CA VAL A 90 4.37 8.57 -4.47
C VAL A 90 5.42 9.63 -4.12
N GLU A 91 6.69 9.24 -4.11
CA GLU A 91 7.77 10.17 -3.80
C GLU A 91 7.92 11.25 -4.87
N ALA A 92 7.71 10.90 -6.13
CA ALA A 92 7.73 11.87 -7.23
C ALA A 92 6.59 12.90 -7.10
N HIS A 93 5.52 12.57 -6.38
CA HIS A 93 4.40 13.48 -6.11
C HIS A 93 4.58 14.22 -4.78
N GLY A 94 5.73 14.13 -4.15
CA GLY A 94 6.01 14.80 -2.88
C GLY A 94 5.42 14.12 -1.66
N GLY A 95 5.00 12.87 -1.80
CA GLY A 95 4.40 12.12 -0.71
C GLY A 95 5.30 11.05 -0.13
N GLN A 96 4.70 10.23 0.70
CA GLN A 96 5.39 9.11 1.36
C GLN A 96 4.52 7.86 1.32
N LEU A 97 5.17 6.72 1.17
CA LEU A 97 4.54 5.41 1.25
C LEU A 97 5.21 4.65 2.39
N SER A 98 4.41 4.15 3.31
CA SER A 98 4.90 3.40 4.47
C SER A 98 4.11 2.12 4.64
N ALA A 99 4.70 1.18 5.38
CA ALA A 99 4.09 -0.11 5.69
C ALA A 99 4.28 -0.41 7.17
N GLU A 100 3.27 -1.03 7.76
CA GLU A 100 3.35 -1.50 9.15
C GLU A 100 2.46 -2.72 9.31
N ASN A 101 2.72 -3.49 10.36
CA ASN A 101 1.84 -4.59 10.73
C ASN A 101 0.74 -4.08 11.65
N LEU A 102 -0.45 -4.65 11.47
CA LEU A 102 -1.57 -4.35 12.35
C LEU A 102 -1.53 -5.25 13.58
N PRO A 103 -2.06 -4.78 14.72
CA PRO A 103 -2.26 -5.65 15.87
C PRO A 103 -3.13 -6.84 15.49
N GLY A 104 -2.73 -8.02 15.88
CA GLY A 104 -3.37 -9.25 15.45
C GLY A 104 -2.75 -9.73 14.14
N ASN A 105 -3.50 -9.69 13.06
CA ASN A 105 -3.01 -10.12 11.75
C ASN A 105 -3.25 -9.04 10.71
N GLY A 106 -2.38 -9.00 9.72
CA GLY A 106 -2.53 -8.13 8.57
C GLY A 106 -1.47 -7.06 8.48
N ALA A 107 -1.43 -6.43 7.32
CA ALA A 107 -0.52 -5.33 7.03
C ALA A 107 -1.31 -4.09 6.65
N LEU A 108 -0.73 -2.94 6.92
CA LEU A 108 -1.27 -1.64 6.56
C LEU A 108 -0.27 -0.91 5.69
N PHE A 109 -0.70 -0.51 4.52
CA PHE A 109 0.08 0.38 3.64
C PHE A 109 -0.58 1.75 3.65
N ARG A 110 0.24 2.77 3.85
CA ARG A 110 -0.25 4.13 4.01
C ARG A 110 0.44 5.05 3.01
N VAL A 111 -0.37 5.73 2.20
CA VAL A 111 0.08 6.72 1.22
C VAL A 111 -0.31 8.09 1.73
N SER A 112 0.64 9.00 1.85
CA SER A 112 0.36 10.39 2.17
C SER A 112 0.79 11.27 1.01
N LEU A 113 -0.06 12.21 0.62
CA LEU A 113 0.16 13.12 -0.49
C LEU A 113 -0.21 14.54 -0.07
N PRO A 114 0.56 15.56 -0.52
CA PRO A 114 0.17 16.93 -0.25
C PRO A 114 -1.16 17.25 -0.93
N LEU A 115 -2.03 17.98 -0.24
CA LEU A 115 -3.26 18.48 -0.84
C LEU A 115 -2.95 19.58 -1.85
N ALA A 116 -3.76 19.62 -2.89
CA ALA A 116 -3.62 20.66 -3.91
C ALA A 116 -3.99 22.05 -3.38
#